data_e48eed2f892e5462e97f1530b38e4f83
#
_entry.id   e48eed2f892e5462e97f1530b38e4f83
#
_cell.length_a   1.000
_cell.length_b   1.000
_cell.length_c   1.000
_cell.angle_alpha   90.00
_cell.angle_beta   90.00
_cell.angle_gamma   90.00
#
_symmetry.space_group_name_H-M   'P 1'
#
loop_
_entity.id
_entity.type
_entity.pdbx_description
1 polymer ?
#
loop_
_entity_poly.entity_id
_entity_poly.type
_entity_poly.pdbx_seq_one_letter_code
_entity_poly.pdbx_strand_id
1 'polypeptide(L)'
;MSVLSKVEVKVADEVWIATTLLHRENPRRNSFSVEEIVDRAAREGLVKPQRPGVYVHAVQHCVANRPPNPGRYRMLFETPEGNRRLYRRGDPYHPAREGAKITPSSDELPDRYRELLEWYKRWSENAARQAAEKDPLLALVGSGRSLWRSEHADDYVKRLREGW
;
A
#
# COMPACT_ATOMS: atom_id res chain seq x y z
N MET A 1 7.50 40.29 0.68
CA MET A 1 6.62 39.41 -0.11
C MET A 1 7.19 38.02 -0.01
N SER A 2 6.50 37.15 0.66
CA SER A 2 6.90 35.72 0.72
C SER A 2 6.58 35.10 -0.63
N VAL A 3 7.59 34.77 -1.41
CA VAL A 3 7.45 33.92 -2.59
C VAL A 3 7.17 32.54 -2.05
N LEU A 4 5.89 32.18 -1.95
CA LEU A 4 5.49 30.80 -1.77
C LEU A 4 6.09 30.02 -2.94
N SER A 5 7.22 29.36 -2.72
CA SER A 5 7.81 28.47 -3.71
C SER A 5 6.78 27.41 -4.02
N LYS A 6 6.17 27.53 -5.22
CA LYS A 6 5.21 26.54 -5.71
C LYS A 6 5.96 25.21 -5.80
N VAL A 7 5.67 24.30 -4.89
CA VAL A 7 6.25 22.94 -4.93
C VAL A 7 5.87 22.33 -6.27
N GLU A 8 6.88 21.99 -7.08
CA GLU A 8 6.66 21.31 -8.35
C GLU A 8 6.32 19.84 -8.06
N VAL A 9 5.06 19.48 -8.30
CA VAL A 9 4.56 18.12 -8.07
C VAL A 9 5.08 17.19 -9.15
N LYS A 10 5.78 16.15 -8.76
CA LYS A 10 6.22 15.08 -9.67
C LYS A 10 5.03 14.28 -10.17
N VAL A 11 5.15 13.67 -11.36
CA VAL A 11 4.08 12.85 -11.94
C VAL A 11 3.71 11.66 -11.04
N ALA A 12 4.70 11.03 -10.41
CA ALA A 12 4.46 9.94 -9.47
C ALA A 12 3.65 10.39 -8.25
N ASP A 13 3.94 11.59 -7.72
CA ASP A 13 3.24 12.16 -6.57
C ASP A 13 1.81 12.54 -6.94
N GLU A 14 1.58 13.05 -8.16
CA GLU A 14 0.25 13.33 -8.68
C GLU A 14 -0.62 12.07 -8.76
N VAL A 15 -0.06 10.96 -9.26
CA VAL A 15 -0.73 9.65 -9.30
C VAL A 15 -1.02 9.13 -7.90
N TRP A 16 -0.07 9.26 -6.96
CA TRP A 16 -0.26 8.87 -5.58
C TRP A 16 -1.37 9.68 -4.90
N ILE A 17 -1.37 11.00 -5.07
CA ILE A 17 -2.42 11.89 -4.54
C ILE A 17 -3.79 11.47 -5.07
N ALA A 18 -3.92 11.31 -6.39
CA ALA A 18 -5.19 10.93 -7.02
C ALA A 18 -5.72 9.59 -6.48
N THR A 19 -4.85 8.58 -6.37
CA THR A 19 -5.24 7.26 -5.85
C THR A 19 -5.60 7.32 -4.36
N THR A 20 -4.86 8.10 -3.57
CA THR A 20 -5.14 8.30 -2.14
C THR A 20 -6.51 8.96 -1.94
N LEU A 21 -6.82 9.98 -2.74
CA LEU A 21 -8.12 10.64 -2.71
C LEU A 21 -9.26 9.70 -3.09
N LEU A 22 -9.08 8.86 -4.12
CA LEU A 22 -10.07 7.84 -4.50
C LEU A 22 -10.37 6.88 -3.35
N HIS A 23 -9.34 6.38 -2.66
CA HIS A 23 -9.54 5.51 -1.49
C HIS A 23 -10.24 6.23 -0.33
N ARG A 24 -9.89 7.49 -0.07
CA ARG A 24 -10.51 8.31 0.98
C ARG A 24 -11.98 8.59 0.70
N GLU A 25 -12.31 8.89 -0.55
CA GLU A 25 -13.67 9.19 -1.01
C GLU A 25 -14.56 7.94 -1.13
N ASN A 26 -13.94 6.76 -1.32
CA ASN A 26 -14.64 5.49 -1.55
C ASN A 26 -14.13 4.39 -0.58
N PRO A 27 -14.39 4.51 0.74
CA PRO A 27 -13.80 3.63 1.74
C PRO A 27 -14.21 2.15 1.61
N ARG A 28 -15.28 1.86 0.87
CA ARG A 28 -15.74 0.49 0.60
C ARG A 28 -15.06 -0.17 -0.60
N ARG A 29 -14.37 0.61 -1.43
CA ARG A 29 -13.67 0.11 -2.61
C ARG A 29 -12.23 -0.21 -2.28
N ASN A 30 -11.77 -1.36 -2.78
CA ASN A 30 -10.39 -1.83 -2.55
C ASN A 30 -9.44 -1.47 -3.69
N SER A 31 -9.96 -1.12 -4.87
CA SER A 31 -9.16 -0.82 -6.05
C SER A 31 -9.93 0.05 -7.06
N PHE A 32 -9.18 0.62 -7.99
CA PHE A 32 -9.68 1.52 -9.03
C PHE A 32 -9.03 1.20 -10.36
N SER A 33 -9.72 1.46 -11.46
CA SER A 33 -9.11 1.34 -12.79
C SER A 33 -8.07 2.43 -13.03
N VAL A 34 -7.22 2.22 -14.02
CA VAL A 34 -6.23 3.24 -14.41
C VAL A 34 -6.94 4.51 -14.86
N GLU A 35 -8.02 4.38 -15.62
CA GLU A 35 -8.83 5.48 -16.11
C GLU A 35 -9.43 6.31 -14.97
N GLU A 36 -9.95 5.67 -13.92
CA GLU A 36 -10.46 6.36 -12.73
C GLU A 36 -9.37 7.18 -12.03
N ILE A 37 -8.14 6.65 -11.96
CA ILE A 37 -7.00 7.37 -11.38
C ILE A 37 -6.63 8.58 -12.24
N VAL A 38 -6.53 8.39 -13.55
CA VAL A 38 -6.22 9.47 -14.50
C VAL A 38 -7.29 10.57 -14.46
N ASP A 39 -8.57 10.20 -14.46
CA ASP A 39 -9.69 11.13 -14.36
C ASP A 39 -9.70 11.87 -13.02
N ARG A 40 -9.35 11.18 -11.94
CA ARG A 40 -9.27 11.82 -10.62
C ARG A 40 -8.13 12.84 -10.56
N ALA A 41 -6.96 12.52 -11.14
CA ALA A 41 -5.85 13.44 -11.25
C ALA A 41 -6.23 14.68 -12.11
N ALA A 42 -6.94 14.47 -13.21
CA ALA A 42 -7.43 15.54 -14.06
C ALA A 42 -8.39 16.47 -13.32
N ARG A 43 -9.34 15.92 -12.57
CA ARG A 43 -10.30 16.69 -11.75
C ARG A 43 -9.61 17.48 -10.63
N GLU A 44 -8.56 16.92 -10.03
CA GLU A 44 -7.78 17.63 -9.01
C GLU A 44 -7.03 18.82 -9.59
N GLY A 45 -6.56 18.69 -10.84
CA GLY A 45 -5.97 19.79 -11.60
C GLY A 45 -4.68 20.34 -11.01
N LEU A 46 -3.84 19.49 -10.42
CA LEU A 46 -2.53 19.87 -9.84
C LEU A 46 -1.62 20.49 -10.88
N VAL A 47 -1.62 19.92 -12.07
CA VAL A 47 -0.87 20.41 -13.23
C VAL A 47 -1.84 20.58 -14.41
N LYS A 48 -1.80 21.73 -15.03
CA LYS A 48 -2.64 22.06 -16.21
C LYS A 48 -1.75 22.50 -17.36
N PRO A 49 -1.93 21.94 -18.58
CA PRO A 49 -2.79 20.81 -18.92
C PRO A 49 -2.31 19.50 -18.26
N GLN A 50 -3.21 18.51 -18.19
CA GLN A 50 -2.85 17.18 -17.63
C GLN A 50 -1.69 16.56 -18.42
N ARG A 51 -0.73 16.03 -17.69
CA ARG A 51 0.46 15.42 -18.27
C ARG A 51 0.19 13.99 -18.76
N PRO A 52 0.58 13.61 -20.00
CA PRO A 52 0.45 12.22 -20.48
C PRO A 52 1.15 11.20 -19.57
N GLY A 53 2.20 11.62 -18.88
CA GLY A 53 2.93 10.78 -17.94
C GLY A 53 2.09 10.22 -16.78
N VAL A 54 0.97 10.84 -16.42
CA VAL A 54 0.05 10.36 -15.38
C VAL A 54 -0.44 8.94 -15.71
N TYR A 55 -0.89 8.72 -16.92
CA TYR A 55 -1.31 7.40 -17.38
C TYR A 55 -0.18 6.36 -17.29
N VAL A 56 1.00 6.68 -17.81
CA VAL A 56 2.16 5.77 -17.81
C VAL A 56 2.61 5.43 -16.38
N HIS A 57 2.56 6.40 -15.47
CA HIS A 57 2.88 6.17 -14.06
C HIS A 57 1.86 5.25 -13.39
N ALA A 58 0.57 5.43 -13.66
CA ALA A 58 -0.49 4.58 -13.13
C ALA A 58 -0.45 3.15 -13.71
N VAL A 59 -0.02 2.99 -14.97
CA VAL A 59 0.10 1.67 -15.62
C VAL A 59 1.37 0.95 -15.20
N GLN A 60 2.52 1.65 -15.11
CA GLN A 60 3.83 1.02 -15.03
C GLN A 60 4.75 1.59 -13.94
N HIS A 61 5.06 2.88 -13.99
CA HIS A 61 6.17 3.43 -13.21
C HIS A 61 5.95 3.40 -11.70
N CYS A 62 4.70 3.53 -11.23
CA CYS A 62 4.35 3.49 -9.82
C CYS A 62 3.95 2.10 -9.32
N VAL A 63 3.80 1.10 -10.20
CA VAL A 63 3.23 -0.22 -9.86
C VAL A 63 4.30 -1.15 -9.30
N ALA A 64 4.20 -1.46 -8.01
CA ALA A 64 5.20 -2.20 -7.25
C ALA A 64 5.46 -3.62 -7.78
N ASN A 65 4.42 -4.34 -8.19
CA ASN A 65 4.49 -5.72 -8.66
C ASN A 65 4.69 -5.86 -10.18
N ARG A 66 5.11 -4.79 -10.84
CA ARG A 66 5.59 -4.80 -12.23
C ARG A 66 7.08 -4.49 -12.31
N PRO A 67 7.82 -5.04 -13.31
CA PRO A 67 9.22 -4.68 -13.52
C PRO A 67 9.35 -3.16 -13.74
N PRO A 68 10.40 -2.49 -13.24
CA PRO A 68 10.61 -1.07 -13.49
C PRO A 68 10.98 -0.79 -14.94
N ASN A 69 10.47 0.33 -15.51
CA ASN A 69 10.78 0.76 -16.87
C ASN A 69 10.44 2.25 -17.10
N PRO A 70 11.37 3.19 -17.01
CA PRO A 70 12.54 3.22 -16.10
C PRO A 70 12.15 3.56 -14.66
N GLY A 71 10.93 4.08 -14.40
CA GLY A 71 10.45 4.50 -13.08
C GLY A 71 10.36 3.33 -12.09
N ARG A 72 10.81 3.55 -10.85
CA ARG A 72 11.00 2.52 -9.84
C ARG A 72 10.20 2.78 -8.54
N TYR A 73 9.08 3.48 -8.61
CA TYR A 73 8.26 3.74 -7.43
C TYR A 73 7.50 2.48 -6.97
N ARG A 74 7.19 2.38 -5.68
CA ARG A 74 6.31 1.35 -5.09
C ARG A 74 5.07 1.98 -4.48
N MET A 75 4.38 2.82 -5.23
CA MET A 75 3.24 3.60 -4.75
C MET A 75 1.90 2.92 -4.98
N LEU A 76 1.81 2.10 -6.01
CA LEU A 76 0.61 1.36 -6.40
C LEU A 76 0.87 -0.14 -6.43
N PHE A 77 -0.20 -0.90 -6.33
CA PHE A 77 -0.22 -2.35 -6.48
C PHE A 77 -1.27 -2.75 -7.50
N GLU A 78 -0.91 -3.61 -8.45
CA GLU A 78 -1.85 -4.17 -9.43
C GLU A 78 -2.56 -5.37 -8.84
N THR A 79 -3.89 -5.32 -8.82
CA THR A 79 -4.74 -6.42 -8.38
C THR A 79 -4.89 -7.48 -9.46
N PRO A 80 -5.33 -8.72 -9.12
CA PRO A 80 -5.56 -9.77 -10.12
C PRO A 80 -6.54 -9.37 -11.23
N GLU A 81 -7.48 -8.46 -10.94
CA GLU A 81 -8.46 -7.93 -11.89
C GLU A 81 -7.89 -6.86 -12.82
N GLY A 82 -6.62 -6.49 -12.66
CA GLY A 82 -5.97 -5.45 -13.44
C GLY A 82 -6.17 -4.02 -12.94
N ASN A 83 -6.85 -3.85 -11.81
CA ASN A 83 -7.04 -2.57 -11.16
C ASN A 83 -5.78 -2.15 -10.38
N ARG A 84 -5.80 -0.93 -9.85
CA ARG A 84 -4.74 -0.36 -9.02
C ARG A 84 -5.29 0.00 -7.64
N ARG A 85 -4.50 -0.24 -6.61
CA ARG A 85 -4.70 0.30 -5.27
C ARG A 85 -3.39 0.88 -4.75
N LEU A 86 -3.46 1.61 -3.64
CA LEU A 86 -2.24 2.03 -2.97
C LEU A 86 -1.44 0.79 -2.50
N TYR A 87 -0.13 0.87 -2.63
CA TYR A 87 0.78 -0.13 -2.09
C TYR A 87 0.74 -0.11 -0.57
N ARG A 88 0.72 -1.28 0.06
CA ARG A 88 0.78 -1.47 1.51
C ARG A 88 2.14 -2.04 1.89
N ARG A 89 2.68 -1.63 3.01
CA ARG A 89 3.88 -2.26 3.55
C ARG A 89 3.59 -3.75 3.79
N GLY A 90 4.45 -4.62 3.23
CA GLY A 90 4.25 -6.06 3.27
C GLY A 90 3.65 -6.66 1.99
N ASP A 91 3.10 -5.86 1.07
CA ASP A 91 2.73 -6.35 -0.25
C ASP A 91 3.98 -6.84 -1.01
N PRO A 92 3.83 -7.89 -1.82
CA PRO A 92 4.92 -8.32 -2.71
C PRO A 92 5.23 -7.24 -3.75
N TYR A 93 6.48 -7.17 -4.15
CA TYR A 93 6.94 -6.24 -5.17
C TYR A 93 8.04 -6.87 -6.03
N HIS A 94 8.27 -6.30 -7.21
CA HIS A 94 9.33 -6.76 -8.09
C HIS A 94 10.71 -6.47 -7.47
N PRO A 95 11.65 -7.43 -7.41
CA PRO A 95 12.94 -7.27 -6.72
C PRO A 95 13.75 -6.03 -7.18
N ALA A 96 13.67 -5.68 -8.46
CA ALA A 96 14.35 -4.50 -9.01
C ALA A 96 13.78 -3.15 -8.49
N ARG A 97 12.72 -3.17 -7.69
CA ARG A 97 12.13 -2.00 -7.01
C ARG A 97 12.54 -1.90 -5.54
N GLU A 98 13.50 -2.69 -5.11
CA GLU A 98 14.01 -2.60 -3.73
C GLU A 98 14.46 -1.18 -3.41
N GLY A 99 14.13 -0.68 -2.22
CA GLY A 99 14.44 0.68 -1.77
C GLY A 99 13.63 1.80 -2.43
N ALA A 100 12.70 1.50 -3.35
CA ALA A 100 11.90 2.50 -4.02
C ALA A 100 10.88 3.17 -3.07
N LYS A 101 10.53 4.43 -3.37
CA LYS A 101 9.56 5.20 -2.58
C LYS A 101 8.17 4.58 -2.60
N ILE A 102 7.56 4.47 -1.43
CA ILE A 102 6.18 4.01 -1.23
C ILE A 102 5.22 5.18 -1.22
N THR A 103 5.65 6.32 -0.68
CA THR A 103 4.88 7.57 -0.60
C THR A 103 5.77 8.73 -1.03
N PRO A 104 5.17 9.87 -1.44
CA PRO A 104 5.91 11.12 -1.52
C PRO A 104 6.52 11.51 -0.17
N SER A 105 7.56 12.33 -0.19
CA SER A 105 8.07 12.98 1.02
C SER A 105 7.21 14.23 1.33
N SER A 106 7.14 14.59 2.60
CA SER A 106 6.31 15.73 3.04
C SER A 106 6.67 17.06 2.37
N ASP A 107 7.95 17.27 2.08
CA ASP A 107 8.50 18.44 1.40
C ASP A 107 8.22 18.46 -0.12
N GLU A 108 7.92 17.29 -0.70
CA GLU A 108 7.55 17.15 -2.12
C GLU A 108 6.04 17.38 -2.37
N LEU A 109 5.24 17.46 -1.31
CA LEU A 109 3.81 17.66 -1.41
C LEU A 109 3.43 19.13 -1.12
N PRO A 110 2.49 19.70 -1.90
CA PRO A 110 1.83 20.94 -1.51
C PRO A 110 1.16 20.78 -0.13
N ASP A 111 1.17 21.84 0.68
CA ASP A 111 0.72 21.82 2.07
C ASP A 111 -0.65 21.17 2.26
N ARG A 112 -1.60 21.44 1.37
CA ARG A 112 -2.97 20.91 1.40
C ARG A 112 -3.05 19.37 1.27
N TYR A 113 -1.99 18.70 0.83
CA TYR A 113 -1.96 17.25 0.65
C TYR A 113 -1.11 16.52 1.69
N ARG A 114 -0.40 17.25 2.56
CA ARG A 114 0.44 16.63 3.59
C ARG A 114 -0.36 15.76 4.56
N GLU A 115 -1.59 16.11 4.84
CA GLU A 115 -2.51 15.30 5.65
C GLU A 115 -2.75 13.89 5.07
N LEU A 116 -2.60 13.72 3.75
CA LEU A 116 -2.77 12.42 3.08
C LEU A 116 -1.71 11.41 3.52
N LEU A 117 -0.53 11.84 3.95
CA LEU A 117 0.52 10.95 4.47
C LEU A 117 0.07 10.28 5.79
N GLU A 118 -0.51 11.05 6.70
CA GLU A 118 -1.07 10.52 7.95
C GLU A 118 -2.30 9.65 7.71
N TRP A 119 -3.15 10.04 6.75
CA TRP A 119 -4.28 9.22 6.34
C TRP A 119 -3.80 7.88 5.77
N TYR A 120 -2.82 7.87 4.86
CA TYR A 120 -2.24 6.67 4.27
C TYR A 120 -1.65 5.74 5.32
N LYS A 121 -0.91 6.28 6.29
CA LYS A 121 -0.35 5.50 7.39
C LYS A 121 -1.44 4.71 8.13
N ARG A 122 -2.48 5.40 8.58
CA ARG A 122 -3.62 4.76 9.27
C ARG A 122 -4.35 3.75 8.39
N TRP A 123 -4.57 4.09 7.12
CA TRP A 123 -5.22 3.21 6.15
C TRP A 123 -4.42 1.92 5.94
N SER A 124 -3.11 2.02 5.75
CA SER A 124 -2.21 0.88 5.55
C SER A 124 -2.12 -0.01 6.80
N GLU A 125 -2.05 0.59 7.99
CA GLU A 125 -2.04 -0.14 9.27
C GLU A 125 -3.36 -0.88 9.52
N ASN A 126 -4.49 -0.25 9.24
CA ASN A 126 -5.80 -0.89 9.38
C ASN A 126 -5.97 -2.05 8.42
N ALA A 127 -5.51 -1.91 7.18
CA ALA A 127 -5.55 -2.98 6.20
C ALA A 127 -4.68 -4.18 6.62
N ALA A 128 -3.49 -3.94 7.17
CA ALA A 128 -2.63 -4.98 7.70
C ALA A 128 -3.27 -5.70 8.88
N ARG A 129 -3.92 -4.97 9.78
CA ARG A 129 -4.65 -5.55 10.93
C ARG A 129 -5.81 -6.43 10.47
N GLN A 130 -6.63 -5.95 9.52
CA GLN A 130 -7.75 -6.73 8.97
C GLN A 130 -7.27 -7.98 8.22
N ALA A 131 -6.15 -7.92 7.53
CA ALA A 131 -5.55 -9.09 6.89
C ALA A 131 -5.08 -10.11 7.92
N ALA A 132 -4.44 -9.65 8.99
CA ALA A 132 -4.02 -10.51 10.11
C ALA A 132 -5.21 -11.17 10.82
N GLU A 133 -6.30 -10.44 11.06
CA GLU A 133 -7.51 -10.98 11.69
C GLU A 133 -8.20 -12.08 10.84
N LYS A 134 -8.05 -11.99 9.51
CA LYS A 134 -8.60 -12.98 8.56
C LYS A 134 -7.67 -14.15 8.29
N ASP A 135 -6.44 -14.13 8.80
CA ASP A 135 -5.49 -15.22 8.61
C ASP A 135 -5.88 -16.42 9.46
N PRO A 136 -6.22 -17.57 8.84
CA PRO A 136 -6.60 -18.79 9.58
C PRO A 136 -5.52 -19.28 10.54
N LEU A 137 -4.23 -19.04 10.21
CA LEU A 137 -3.12 -19.44 11.06
C LEU A 137 -3.07 -18.62 12.35
N LEU A 138 -3.38 -17.31 12.26
CA LEU A 138 -3.47 -16.47 13.45
C LEU A 138 -4.68 -16.79 14.33
N ALA A 139 -5.78 -17.27 13.73
CA ALA A 139 -6.92 -17.77 14.48
C ALA A 139 -6.59 -19.02 15.31
N LEU A 140 -5.53 -19.74 14.94
CA LEU A 140 -5.04 -20.93 15.68
C LEU A 140 -4.09 -20.54 16.85
N VAL A 141 -3.65 -19.29 16.93
CA VAL A 141 -2.78 -18.84 18.03
C VAL A 141 -3.50 -19.00 19.36
N GLY A 142 -2.96 -19.85 20.21
CA GLY A 142 -3.53 -20.17 21.54
C GLY A 142 -4.61 -21.23 21.55
N SER A 143 -5.07 -21.75 20.40
CA SER A 143 -6.04 -22.85 20.35
C SER A 143 -5.54 -24.13 21.02
N GLY A 144 -4.23 -24.36 21.02
CA GLY A 144 -3.59 -25.50 21.69
C GLY A 144 -3.39 -25.36 23.21
N ARG A 145 -3.70 -24.19 23.80
CA ARG A 145 -3.49 -23.96 25.25
C ARG A 145 -4.28 -24.96 26.13
N SER A 146 -5.45 -25.39 25.67
CA SER A 146 -6.26 -26.34 26.40
C SER A 146 -5.66 -27.77 26.41
N LEU A 147 -4.87 -28.12 25.39
CA LEU A 147 -4.22 -29.41 25.27
C LEU A 147 -3.09 -29.56 26.31
N TRP A 148 -2.49 -28.46 26.73
CA TRP A 148 -1.35 -28.45 27.67
C TRP A 148 -1.75 -28.06 29.11
N ARG A 149 -3.05 -27.99 29.39
CA ARG A 149 -3.55 -27.63 30.75
C ARG A 149 -3.21 -28.63 31.83
N SER A 150 -3.11 -29.88 31.45
CA SER A 150 -2.90 -31.01 32.36
C SER A 150 -1.50 -31.60 32.33
N GLU A 151 -0.70 -31.24 31.33
CA GLU A 151 0.65 -31.79 31.14
C GLU A 151 1.57 -30.75 30.49
N HIS A 152 2.81 -30.65 31.02
CA HIS A 152 3.82 -29.80 30.38
C HIS A 152 4.28 -30.42 29.04
N ALA A 153 4.57 -29.59 28.04
CA ALA A 153 4.96 -30.08 26.72
C ALA A 153 6.19 -31.01 26.73
N ASP A 154 7.16 -30.71 27.60
CA ASP A 154 8.38 -31.52 27.77
C ASP A 154 8.07 -32.91 28.36
N ASP A 155 7.15 -32.99 29.30
CA ASP A 155 6.71 -34.24 29.91
C ASP A 155 5.96 -35.12 28.89
N TYR A 156 5.14 -34.51 28.06
CA TYR A 156 4.47 -35.20 26.95
C TYR A 156 5.46 -35.79 25.94
N VAL A 157 6.47 -35.01 25.52
CA VAL A 157 7.51 -35.47 24.58
C VAL A 157 8.34 -36.58 25.21
N LYS A 158 8.69 -36.49 26.51
CA LYS A 158 9.44 -37.52 27.25
C LYS A 158 8.67 -38.81 27.27
N ARG A 159 7.39 -38.78 27.62
CA ARG A 159 6.52 -39.98 27.64
C ARG A 159 6.41 -40.63 26.25
N LEU A 160 6.32 -39.85 25.17
CA LEU A 160 6.32 -40.39 23.81
C LEU A 160 7.61 -41.14 23.47
N ARG A 161 8.77 -40.66 23.97
CA ARG A 161 10.06 -41.31 23.73
C ARG A 161 10.28 -42.58 24.56
N GLU A 162 9.67 -42.67 25.72
CA GLU A 162 9.75 -43.84 26.60
C GLU A 162 8.86 -45.03 26.12
N GLY A 163 7.94 -44.76 25.18
CA GLY A 163 7.00 -45.75 24.61
C GLY A 163 7.48 -46.40 23.30
N TRP A 164 8.73 -46.19 22.90
CA TRP A 164 9.34 -46.77 21.70
C TRP A 164 10.47 -47.74 22.05
#